data_81bb68c39451b7220e4bc0163d8e4148
#
_entry.id   81bb68c39451b7220e4bc0163d8e4148
#
_cell.length_a   1.000
_cell.length_b   1.000
_cell.length_c   1.000
_cell.angle_alpha   90.00
_cell.angle_beta   90.00
_cell.angle_gamma   90.00
#
_symmetry.space_group_name_H-M   'P 1'
#
loop_
_entity.id
_entity.type
_entity.pdbx_description
1 polymer ?
#
loop_
_entity_poly.entity_id
_entity_poly.type
_entity_poly.pdbx_seq_one_letter_code
_entity_poly.pdbx_strand_id
1 'polypeptide(L)'
;MPMGKPPSGGPLSRTRTRISASSLTKFLRCQKQFFLSNKLGLSYPKSTSQVLGIVLEDSLCSILMKRPVGINSLKELKDWCHKLAEQEAKVCYQNGKAEWDSTLWQNSEQSWNDVDEAELSRKIKNGLDLFLEEVEICHNTGGGPYLEQFRSGNSPFNIPSPAWGDEPLFPIPDKVRNFGMRTWSINEPMQWQEPGKNINWLESWEIARPWIKDPRVHQPQRLFHPDGWASGELDLVLRWDGRTRIVDIKSGNPSSRFAESLQHQLNFYAWLWWETHEQRIVDGIEGWYLDSSSRIQYEVPSNDEMNELGNTYHDIHRTMLDLGEGPVKFPNEYPEPCKNSAGCFWCTFGEKHSANEFQSSLGNLNITISPPSQKIGEIQSRVNVRGKFTGQWGPLPNHYSEPVLGAMISVSGMQITIEESEPNAYPSLHNYSDGEVIIVDALPGVWRGNPRLYLDNKSKIICLKSSGDDVSMNYKITRIGLMRTRANVEGVVISIDKRSGVKLDEKPWSMLNLHIWDGEHVAEVVAFGSSITSQMMTIRPGNKVKIVSAELGWRSGLPQLRIDQRSTRVTLID
;
A
#
# COMPACT_ATOMS: atom_id res chain seq x y z
N MET A 1 35.73 -10.35 3.07
CA MET A 1 35.06 -9.77 1.90
C MET A 1 34.12 -8.69 2.43
N PRO A 2 34.03 -7.51 1.83
CA PRO A 2 33.02 -6.57 2.25
C PRO A 2 31.65 -7.21 2.00
N MET A 3 30.94 -7.48 3.07
CA MET A 3 29.58 -8.01 3.00
C MET A 3 28.71 -6.96 2.30
N GLY A 4 28.30 -7.26 1.08
CA GLY A 4 27.41 -6.40 0.33
C GLY A 4 26.09 -6.24 1.08
N LYS A 5 25.41 -5.08 0.93
CA LYS A 5 24.05 -4.91 1.45
C LYS A 5 23.20 -6.13 1.09
N PRO A 6 22.43 -6.67 2.04
CA PRO A 6 21.52 -7.76 1.75
C PRO A 6 20.61 -7.37 0.59
N PRO A 7 20.19 -8.33 -0.23
CA PRO A 7 19.38 -8.02 -1.39
C PRO A 7 18.09 -7.37 -1.00
N SER A 8 17.75 -6.30 -1.69
CA SER A 8 16.43 -5.74 -1.61
C SER A 8 15.43 -6.73 -2.17
N GLY A 9 14.49 -7.17 -1.37
CA GLY A 9 13.33 -7.89 -1.86
C GLY A 9 13.36 -9.40 -1.71
N GLY A 10 13.79 -9.89 -0.57
CA GLY A 10 13.39 -11.21 -0.11
C GLY A 10 11.85 -11.31 -0.10
N PRO A 11 11.30 -12.53 -0.27
CA PRO A 11 9.86 -12.70 -0.43
C PRO A 11 9.04 -12.13 0.71
N LEU A 12 9.63 -11.89 1.86
CA LEU A 12 8.93 -11.51 3.08
C LEU A 12 9.21 -10.08 3.54
N SER A 13 10.27 -9.43 3.10
CA SER A 13 10.48 -8.00 3.40
C SER A 13 9.38 -7.09 2.84
N ARG A 14 8.56 -7.64 1.94
CA ARG A 14 7.35 -7.01 1.40
C ARG A 14 6.07 -7.53 2.03
N THR A 15 6.13 -8.56 2.85
CA THR A 15 4.97 -9.35 3.27
C THR A 15 4.46 -9.06 4.65
N ARG A 16 4.97 -8.08 5.34
CA ARG A 16 4.14 -7.48 6.37
C ARG A 16 2.97 -6.80 5.66
N THR A 17 2.03 -7.63 5.25
CA THR A 17 0.74 -7.18 4.74
C THR A 17 0.06 -6.49 5.89
N ARG A 18 0.30 -5.17 6.00
CA ARG A 18 -0.40 -4.38 7.00
C ARG A 18 -1.86 -4.32 6.60
N ILE A 19 -2.72 -4.55 7.58
CA ILE A 19 -4.12 -4.23 7.38
C ILE A 19 -4.27 -2.70 7.28
N SER A 20 -5.08 -2.25 6.36
CA SER A 20 -5.48 -0.84 6.21
C SER A 20 -6.99 -0.75 6.08
N ALA A 21 -7.57 0.42 6.28
CA ALA A 21 -9.00 0.63 6.13
C ALA A 21 -9.52 0.11 4.79
N SER A 22 -8.84 0.43 3.69
CA SER A 22 -9.22 -0.02 2.34
C SER A 22 -9.06 -1.53 2.14
N SER A 23 -8.04 -2.17 2.72
CA SER A 23 -7.86 -3.62 2.63
C SER A 23 -8.88 -4.35 3.51
N LEU A 24 -9.18 -3.83 4.69
CA LEU A 24 -10.20 -4.34 5.59
C LEU A 24 -11.60 -4.32 4.94
N THR A 25 -12.03 -3.15 4.46
CA THR A 25 -13.36 -3.02 3.82
C THR A 25 -13.50 -3.91 2.60
N LYS A 26 -12.42 -4.08 1.83
CA LYS A 26 -12.41 -4.99 0.69
C LYS A 26 -12.51 -6.46 1.13
N PHE A 27 -11.78 -6.85 2.17
CA PHE A 27 -11.82 -8.20 2.71
C PHE A 27 -13.21 -8.56 3.27
N LEU A 28 -13.79 -7.66 4.07
CA LEU A 28 -15.14 -7.83 4.62
C LEU A 28 -16.20 -7.97 3.52
N ARG A 29 -16.07 -7.17 2.47
CA ARG A 29 -16.99 -7.23 1.31
C ARG A 29 -16.82 -8.52 0.50
N CYS A 30 -15.58 -8.91 0.19
CA CYS A 30 -15.29 -10.09 -0.62
C CYS A 30 -13.82 -10.52 -0.46
N GLN A 31 -13.59 -11.65 0.23
CA GLN A 31 -12.24 -12.19 0.44
C GLN A 31 -11.54 -12.54 -0.88
N LYS A 32 -12.28 -13.05 -1.88
CA LYS A 32 -11.73 -13.32 -3.21
C LYS A 32 -11.23 -12.04 -3.90
N GLN A 33 -12.00 -10.96 -3.85
CA GLN A 33 -11.57 -9.68 -4.39
C GLN A 33 -10.33 -9.15 -3.67
N PHE A 34 -10.28 -9.28 -2.34
CA PHE A 34 -9.10 -8.94 -1.55
C PHE A 34 -7.88 -9.78 -2.00
N PHE A 35 -8.04 -11.09 -2.10
CA PHE A 35 -6.96 -11.97 -2.55
C PHE A 35 -6.44 -11.55 -3.92
N LEU A 36 -7.29 -11.41 -4.91
CA LEU A 36 -6.91 -11.05 -6.27
C LEU A 36 -6.20 -9.69 -6.34
N SER A 37 -6.72 -8.68 -5.65
CA SER A 37 -6.18 -7.32 -5.76
C SER A 37 -5.03 -7.02 -4.78
N ASN A 38 -5.08 -7.54 -3.57
CA ASN A 38 -4.10 -7.20 -2.53
C ASN A 38 -2.98 -8.25 -2.43
N LYS A 39 -3.32 -9.53 -2.46
CA LYS A 39 -2.32 -10.59 -2.34
C LYS A 39 -1.71 -10.95 -3.69
N LEU A 40 -2.52 -11.28 -4.69
CA LEU A 40 -2.04 -11.54 -6.06
C LEU A 40 -1.61 -10.25 -6.78
N GLY A 41 -2.21 -9.10 -6.44
CA GLY A 41 -1.81 -7.79 -6.94
C GLY A 41 -2.43 -7.43 -8.30
N LEU A 42 -3.51 -8.10 -8.70
CA LEU A 42 -4.22 -7.75 -9.92
C LEU A 42 -4.75 -6.32 -9.86
N SER A 43 -4.44 -5.52 -10.84
CA SER A 43 -5.02 -4.21 -11.06
C SER A 43 -6.36 -4.35 -11.78
N TYR A 44 -7.20 -3.34 -11.63
CA TYR A 44 -8.49 -3.23 -12.32
C TYR A 44 -8.42 -2.06 -13.29
N PRO A 45 -9.31 -2.01 -14.30
CA PRO A 45 -9.42 -0.83 -15.13
C PRO A 45 -9.70 0.39 -14.25
N LYS A 46 -8.86 1.41 -14.33
CA LYS A 46 -9.00 2.62 -13.52
C LYS A 46 -10.20 3.43 -14.00
N SER A 47 -11.04 3.88 -13.07
CA SER A 47 -12.19 4.74 -13.37
C SER A 47 -11.84 6.21 -13.19
N THR A 48 -12.56 7.10 -13.88
CA THR A 48 -12.43 8.55 -13.69
C THR A 48 -12.74 8.97 -12.25
N SER A 49 -13.73 8.33 -11.60
CA SER A 49 -14.10 8.60 -10.22
C SER A 49 -12.98 8.25 -9.21
N GLN A 50 -12.16 7.22 -9.48
CA GLN A 50 -11.00 6.92 -8.64
C GLN A 50 -9.91 7.98 -8.76
N VAL A 51 -9.68 8.49 -9.97
CA VAL A 51 -8.73 9.59 -10.18
C VAL A 51 -9.25 10.87 -9.52
N LEU A 52 -10.54 11.17 -9.71
CA LEU A 52 -11.20 12.34 -9.12
C LEU A 52 -11.12 12.35 -7.60
N GLY A 53 -11.29 11.21 -6.94
CA GLY A 53 -11.16 11.12 -5.48
C GLY A 53 -9.81 11.64 -5.00
N ILE A 54 -8.74 11.19 -5.63
CA ILE A 54 -7.36 11.58 -5.27
C ILE A 54 -7.10 13.07 -5.55
N VAL A 55 -7.39 13.55 -6.76
CA VAL A 55 -7.03 14.92 -7.13
C VAL A 55 -7.90 15.98 -6.45
N LEU A 56 -9.13 15.67 -6.08
CA LEU A 56 -9.99 16.57 -5.31
C LEU A 56 -9.51 16.70 -3.86
N GLU A 57 -9.14 15.60 -3.22
CA GLU A 57 -8.55 15.60 -1.89
C GLU A 57 -7.25 16.41 -1.87
N ASP A 58 -6.33 16.14 -2.81
CA ASP A 58 -5.07 16.86 -2.94
C ASP A 58 -5.29 18.36 -3.16
N SER A 59 -6.27 18.73 -3.99
CA SER A 59 -6.61 20.13 -4.26
C SER A 59 -7.18 20.85 -3.04
N LEU A 60 -8.08 20.19 -2.30
CA LEU A 60 -8.62 20.73 -1.05
C LEU A 60 -7.50 20.92 -0.03
N CYS A 61 -6.66 19.92 0.18
CA CYS A 61 -5.51 20.01 1.09
C CYS A 61 -4.54 21.12 0.68
N SER A 62 -4.28 21.31 -0.62
CA SER A 62 -3.44 22.39 -1.13
C SER A 62 -3.96 23.77 -0.76
N ILE A 63 -5.28 23.98 -0.80
CA ILE A 63 -5.88 25.27 -0.39
C ILE A 63 -5.83 25.43 1.13
N LEU A 64 -6.14 24.39 1.90
CA LEU A 64 -6.09 24.43 3.35
C LEU A 64 -4.70 24.77 3.91
N MET A 65 -3.65 24.53 3.14
CA MET A 65 -2.27 24.93 3.49
C MET A 65 -1.96 26.41 3.22
N LYS A 66 -2.80 27.11 2.45
CA LYS A 66 -2.60 28.53 2.16
C LYS A 66 -3.07 29.40 3.31
N ARG A 67 -2.50 30.59 3.41
CA ARG A 67 -2.86 31.59 4.44
C ARG A 67 -3.63 32.73 3.79
N PRO A 68 -4.79 33.10 4.31
CA PRO A 68 -5.48 34.31 3.89
C PRO A 68 -4.71 35.56 4.36
N VAL A 69 -4.69 36.60 3.54
CA VAL A 69 -4.04 37.88 3.86
C VAL A 69 -5.05 39.01 3.67
N GLY A 70 -5.13 39.92 4.64
CA GLY A 70 -5.98 41.11 4.55
C GLY A 70 -7.48 40.82 4.66
N ILE A 71 -7.88 39.73 5.32
CA ILE A 71 -9.25 39.30 5.47
C ILE A 71 -9.81 39.85 6.79
N ASN A 72 -10.96 40.55 6.70
CA ASN A 72 -11.59 41.20 7.87
C ASN A 72 -13.00 40.66 8.17
N SER A 73 -13.53 39.78 7.33
CA SER A 73 -14.87 39.22 7.51
C SER A 73 -14.96 37.78 6.97
N LEU A 74 -15.96 37.02 7.48
CA LEU A 74 -16.26 35.69 6.97
C LEU A 74 -16.59 35.72 5.47
N LYS A 75 -17.28 36.78 5.00
CA LYS A 75 -17.61 36.93 3.59
C LYS A 75 -16.33 37.05 2.75
N GLU A 76 -15.40 37.92 3.14
CA GLU A 76 -14.13 38.06 2.43
C GLU A 76 -13.31 36.76 2.43
N LEU A 77 -13.34 36.04 3.57
CA LEU A 77 -12.68 34.74 3.69
C LEU A 77 -13.30 33.72 2.74
N LYS A 78 -14.63 33.64 2.68
CA LYS A 78 -15.36 32.78 1.75
C LYS A 78 -15.07 33.13 0.29
N ASP A 79 -15.10 34.42 -0.05
CA ASP A 79 -14.79 34.91 -1.41
C ASP A 79 -13.36 34.55 -1.81
N TRP A 80 -12.39 34.68 -0.87
CA TRP A 80 -11.00 34.26 -1.08
C TRP A 80 -10.89 32.75 -1.32
N CYS A 81 -11.54 31.91 -0.49
CA CYS A 81 -11.57 30.47 -0.64
C CYS A 81 -12.17 30.05 -1.99
N HIS A 82 -13.29 30.65 -2.39
CA HIS A 82 -13.97 30.31 -3.64
C HIS A 82 -13.15 30.71 -4.87
N LYS A 83 -12.44 31.85 -4.80
CA LYS A 83 -11.49 32.25 -5.85
C LYS A 83 -10.33 31.27 -5.99
N LEU A 84 -9.79 30.78 -4.87
CA LEU A 84 -8.75 29.76 -4.89
C LEU A 84 -9.28 28.43 -5.44
N ALA A 85 -10.51 28.04 -5.09
CA ALA A 85 -11.13 26.84 -5.63
C ALA A 85 -11.28 26.88 -7.16
N GLU A 86 -11.62 28.02 -7.74
CA GLU A 86 -11.68 28.22 -9.20
C GLU A 86 -10.30 28.09 -9.87
N GLN A 87 -9.25 28.59 -9.21
CA GLN A 87 -7.88 28.44 -9.70
C GLN A 87 -7.40 27.00 -9.57
N GLU A 88 -7.66 26.37 -8.43
CA GLU A 88 -7.22 25.03 -8.14
C GLU A 88 -7.97 23.99 -8.97
N ALA A 89 -9.24 24.24 -9.36
CA ALA A 89 -10.00 23.35 -10.24
C ALA A 89 -9.31 23.09 -11.58
N LYS A 90 -8.63 24.11 -12.14
CA LYS A 90 -7.81 23.95 -13.36
C LYS A 90 -6.63 23.03 -13.14
N VAL A 91 -5.93 23.22 -12.01
CA VAL A 91 -4.78 22.38 -11.63
C VAL A 91 -5.26 20.95 -11.36
N CYS A 92 -6.38 20.80 -10.65
CA CYS A 92 -7.05 19.53 -10.39
C CYS A 92 -7.38 18.77 -11.68
N TYR A 93 -7.99 19.48 -12.65
CA TYR A 93 -8.31 18.89 -13.96
C TYR A 93 -7.04 18.42 -14.69
N GLN A 94 -6.00 19.26 -14.73
CA GLN A 94 -4.75 18.94 -15.42
C GLN A 94 -4.02 17.77 -14.78
N ASN A 95 -3.93 17.76 -13.44
CA ASN A 95 -3.32 16.66 -12.69
C ASN A 95 -4.08 15.35 -12.88
N GLY A 96 -5.40 15.41 -12.82
CA GLY A 96 -6.24 14.25 -13.07
C GLY A 96 -6.13 13.74 -14.51
N LYS A 97 -6.05 14.65 -15.49
CA LYS A 97 -5.80 14.27 -16.88
C LYS A 97 -4.44 13.59 -17.05
N ALA A 98 -3.40 14.13 -16.46
CA ALA A 98 -2.06 13.54 -16.52
C ALA A 98 -2.02 12.15 -15.89
N GLU A 99 -2.68 11.97 -14.75
CA GLU A 99 -2.81 10.68 -14.06
C GLU A 99 -3.61 9.68 -14.90
N TRP A 100 -4.74 10.14 -15.48
CA TRP A 100 -5.56 9.34 -16.39
C TRP A 100 -4.75 8.90 -17.63
N ASP A 101 -4.13 9.83 -18.32
CA ASP A 101 -3.37 9.57 -19.55
C ASP A 101 -2.15 8.65 -19.28
N SER A 102 -1.59 8.67 -18.08
CA SER A 102 -0.49 7.80 -17.67
C SER A 102 -0.93 6.38 -17.31
N THR A 103 -2.21 6.16 -17.12
CA THR A 103 -2.78 4.87 -16.71
C THR A 103 -2.81 3.91 -17.89
N LEU A 104 -2.17 2.75 -17.73
CA LEU A 104 -2.06 1.76 -18.82
C LEU A 104 -3.34 0.96 -19.06
N TRP A 105 -4.21 0.88 -18.07
CA TRP A 105 -5.49 0.18 -18.17
C TRP A 105 -6.60 1.05 -17.61
N GLN A 106 -7.27 1.74 -18.51
CA GLN A 106 -8.38 2.62 -18.24
C GLN A 106 -9.71 1.87 -18.47
N ASN A 107 -10.75 2.29 -17.78
CA ASN A 107 -12.13 1.86 -18.12
C ASN A 107 -12.50 2.40 -19.49
N SER A 108 -12.77 1.50 -20.45
CA SER A 108 -13.05 1.86 -21.84
C SER A 108 -14.36 2.62 -22.04
N GLU A 109 -15.28 2.57 -21.06
CA GLU A 109 -16.56 3.26 -21.10
C GLU A 109 -16.47 4.71 -20.57
N GLN A 110 -15.29 5.16 -20.12
CA GLN A 110 -15.09 6.45 -19.48
C GLN A 110 -13.99 7.24 -20.17
N SER A 111 -14.15 8.55 -20.19
CA SER A 111 -13.16 9.48 -20.71
C SER A 111 -12.91 10.62 -19.73
N TRP A 112 -11.66 11.08 -19.62
CA TRP A 112 -11.37 12.28 -18.85
C TRP A 112 -12.00 13.54 -19.46
N ASN A 113 -12.29 13.52 -20.77
CA ASN A 113 -12.96 14.64 -21.44
C ASN A 113 -14.41 14.85 -20.97
N ASP A 114 -15.00 13.85 -20.30
CA ASP A 114 -16.34 13.96 -19.72
C ASP A 114 -16.34 14.61 -18.33
N VAL A 115 -15.16 14.91 -17.78
CA VAL A 115 -15.00 15.58 -16.48
C VAL A 115 -15.16 17.09 -16.67
N ASP A 116 -16.10 17.68 -15.97
CA ASP A 116 -16.37 19.11 -16.00
C ASP A 116 -15.56 19.88 -14.96
N GLU A 117 -14.74 20.85 -15.40
CA GLU A 117 -13.94 21.72 -14.53
C GLU A 117 -14.82 22.56 -13.59
N ALA A 118 -16.01 22.96 -14.03
CA ALA A 118 -16.95 23.69 -13.19
C ALA A 118 -17.48 22.82 -12.03
N GLU A 119 -17.69 21.53 -12.28
CA GLU A 119 -18.07 20.57 -11.25
C GLU A 119 -16.93 20.35 -10.25
N LEU A 120 -15.68 20.29 -10.70
CA LEU A 120 -14.52 20.22 -9.80
C LEU A 120 -14.45 21.45 -8.89
N SER A 121 -14.61 22.64 -9.47
CA SER A 121 -14.66 23.89 -8.71
C SER A 121 -15.76 23.87 -7.65
N ARG A 122 -16.97 23.40 -8.02
CA ARG A 122 -18.10 23.26 -7.08
C ARG A 122 -17.77 22.33 -5.92
N LYS A 123 -17.19 21.16 -6.20
CA LYS A 123 -16.84 20.18 -5.17
C LYS A 123 -15.75 20.71 -4.23
N ILE A 124 -14.74 21.40 -4.75
CA ILE A 124 -13.70 22.02 -3.93
C ILE A 124 -14.32 23.12 -3.06
N LYS A 125 -15.20 23.98 -3.60
CA LYS A 125 -15.93 25.00 -2.83
C LYS A 125 -16.74 24.37 -1.72
N ASN A 126 -17.46 23.30 -1.98
CA ASN A 126 -18.22 22.57 -0.97
C ASN A 126 -17.35 22.07 0.19
N GLY A 127 -16.17 21.51 -0.10
CA GLY A 127 -15.23 21.09 0.92
C GLY A 127 -14.68 22.25 1.76
N LEU A 128 -14.42 23.38 1.11
CA LEU A 128 -14.00 24.60 1.80
C LEU A 128 -15.14 25.22 2.64
N ASP A 129 -16.38 25.17 2.17
CA ASP A 129 -17.53 25.65 2.95
C ASP A 129 -17.71 24.81 4.23
N LEU A 130 -17.52 23.49 4.18
CA LEU A 130 -17.50 22.63 5.36
C LEU A 130 -16.40 23.01 6.36
N PHE A 131 -15.21 23.36 5.85
CA PHE A 131 -14.13 23.83 6.72
C PHE A 131 -14.40 25.25 7.26
N LEU A 132 -14.99 26.13 6.47
CA LEU A 132 -15.34 27.49 6.90
C LEU A 132 -16.34 27.50 8.06
N GLU A 133 -17.22 26.51 8.17
CA GLU A 133 -18.07 26.33 9.36
C GLU A 133 -17.22 26.15 10.63
N GLU A 134 -16.15 25.36 10.58
CA GLU A 134 -15.21 25.19 11.70
C GLU A 134 -14.49 26.50 12.04
N VAL A 135 -14.06 27.25 11.02
CA VAL A 135 -13.40 28.56 11.18
C VAL A 135 -14.36 29.58 11.83
N GLU A 136 -15.62 29.58 11.40
CA GLU A 136 -16.64 30.47 11.95
C GLU A 136 -16.94 30.15 13.43
N ILE A 137 -17.08 28.87 13.77
CA ILE A 137 -17.27 28.42 15.15
C ILE A 137 -16.04 28.81 15.99
N CYS A 138 -14.84 28.58 15.49
CA CYS A 138 -13.59 28.97 16.13
C CYS A 138 -13.53 30.47 16.39
N HIS A 139 -13.90 31.29 15.41
CA HIS A 139 -13.98 32.75 15.56
C HIS A 139 -14.96 33.19 16.63
N ASN A 140 -16.18 32.65 16.57
CA ASN A 140 -17.28 33.01 17.48
C ASN A 140 -17.04 32.55 18.93
N THR A 141 -16.23 31.48 19.10
CA THR A 141 -15.84 30.96 20.43
C THR A 141 -14.52 31.53 20.96
N GLY A 142 -13.91 32.47 20.24
CA GLY A 142 -12.69 33.14 20.68
C GLY A 142 -11.42 32.29 20.54
N GLY A 143 -11.38 31.32 19.63
CA GLY A 143 -10.18 30.53 19.31
C GLY A 143 -10.00 29.24 20.12
N GLY A 144 -10.93 28.92 20.99
CA GLY A 144 -10.87 27.71 21.80
C GLY A 144 -9.72 27.67 22.83
N PRO A 145 -9.38 26.50 23.37
CA PRO A 145 -8.42 26.37 24.47
C PRO A 145 -6.97 26.67 24.10
N TYR A 146 -6.64 26.75 22.82
CA TYR A 146 -5.27 26.85 22.36
C TYR A 146 -4.86 28.27 21.90
N LEU A 147 -5.73 29.28 22.03
CA LEU A 147 -5.47 30.63 21.55
C LEU A 147 -4.20 31.25 22.15
N GLU A 148 -4.04 31.14 23.47
CA GLU A 148 -2.84 31.69 24.13
C GLU A 148 -1.56 30.98 23.74
N GLN A 149 -1.62 29.66 23.62
CA GLN A 149 -0.48 28.87 23.15
C GLN A 149 -0.11 29.26 21.71
N PHE A 150 -1.09 29.44 20.88
CA PHE A 150 -0.95 29.85 19.51
C PHE A 150 -0.31 31.26 19.39
N ARG A 151 -0.78 32.23 20.19
CA ARG A 151 -0.26 33.60 20.23
C ARG A 151 1.13 33.71 20.84
N SER A 152 1.50 32.83 21.75
CA SER A 152 2.83 32.81 22.36
C SER A 152 3.93 32.33 21.42
N GLY A 153 3.61 31.93 20.20
CA GLY A 153 4.57 31.39 19.25
C GLY A 153 5.05 29.96 19.56
N ASN A 154 4.56 29.40 20.70
CA ASN A 154 4.75 28.00 21.04
C ASN A 154 3.68 27.13 20.36
N SER A 155 3.18 27.59 19.22
CA SER A 155 2.23 26.84 18.44
C SER A 155 2.86 25.51 18.10
N PRO A 156 2.26 24.40 18.55
CA PRO A 156 2.74 23.07 18.20
C PRO A 156 2.46 22.72 16.72
N PHE A 157 2.04 23.73 15.93
CA PHE A 157 1.81 23.55 14.53
C PHE A 157 3.09 23.41 13.76
N ASN A 158 3.53 22.20 13.63
CA ASN A 158 4.28 21.82 12.45
C ASN A 158 3.26 21.67 11.33
N ILE A 159 3.13 22.68 10.50
CA ILE A 159 2.32 22.56 9.30
C ILE A 159 3.02 21.51 8.38
N PRO A 160 2.28 20.57 7.80
CA PRO A 160 0.83 20.51 7.70
C PRO A 160 0.14 19.86 8.90
N SER A 161 0.87 19.43 9.88
CA SER A 161 0.34 18.74 11.03
C SER A 161 0.43 19.65 12.26
N PRO A 162 -0.66 20.22 12.72
CA PRO A 162 -0.68 20.78 14.04
C PRO A 162 -0.57 19.65 15.05
N ALA A 163 0.65 19.40 15.54
CA ALA A 163 0.80 18.66 16.77
C ALA A 163 0.36 19.58 17.90
N TRP A 164 -0.84 19.43 18.38
CA TRP A 164 -1.32 20.13 19.56
C TRP A 164 -0.73 19.50 20.81
N GLY A 165 0.10 20.25 21.50
CA GLY A 165 0.85 19.75 22.65
C GLY A 165 2.14 19.04 22.26
N ASP A 166 2.80 18.43 23.23
CA ASP A 166 4.06 17.70 23.04
C ASP A 166 3.88 16.33 22.37
N GLU A 167 2.65 15.94 22.10
CA GLU A 167 2.29 14.64 21.56
C GLU A 167 2.35 14.65 20.03
N PRO A 168 3.21 13.82 19.40
CA PRO A 168 3.23 13.70 17.96
C PRO A 168 1.91 13.12 17.45
N LEU A 169 1.30 13.75 16.43
CA LEU A 169 0.06 13.25 15.84
C LEU A 169 0.23 11.82 15.29
N PHE A 170 1.41 11.49 14.79
CA PHE A 170 1.75 10.18 14.25
C PHE A 170 2.96 9.59 15.00
N PRO A 171 2.74 8.91 16.14
CA PRO A 171 3.81 8.19 16.79
C PRO A 171 4.30 7.07 15.87
N ILE A 172 5.63 7.00 15.69
CA ILE A 172 6.26 5.99 14.86
C ILE A 172 6.81 4.91 15.78
N PRO A 173 6.26 3.70 15.76
CA PRO A 173 6.82 2.57 16.51
C PRO A 173 8.27 2.31 16.10
N ASP A 174 9.12 1.91 17.06
CA ASP A 174 10.53 1.59 16.79
C ASP A 174 10.70 0.56 15.67
N LYS A 175 9.80 -0.41 15.60
CA LYS A 175 9.76 -1.44 14.55
C LYS A 175 9.55 -0.89 13.12
N VAL A 176 9.04 0.33 12.99
CA VAL A 176 8.78 1.00 11.70
C VAL A 176 9.54 2.32 11.54
N ARG A 177 10.30 2.75 12.54
CA ARG A 177 11.04 4.03 12.57
C ARG A 177 11.97 4.23 11.37
N ASN A 178 12.48 3.17 10.80
CA ASN A 178 13.39 3.20 9.66
C ASN A 178 12.68 3.32 8.30
N PHE A 179 11.36 3.46 8.28
CA PHE A 179 10.58 3.65 7.04
C PHE A 179 10.70 5.06 6.46
N GLY A 180 11.57 5.89 7.02
CA GLY A 180 11.94 7.18 6.44
C GLY A 180 10.79 8.17 6.37
N MET A 181 10.03 8.30 7.43
CA MET A 181 9.06 9.37 7.55
C MET A 181 9.81 10.70 7.68
N ARG A 182 9.56 11.61 6.76
CA ARG A 182 10.03 12.99 6.91
C ARG A 182 9.15 13.70 7.92
N THR A 183 9.76 14.22 8.97
CA THR A 183 9.11 15.24 9.80
C THR A 183 9.02 16.53 9.01
N TRP A 184 7.84 17.07 8.95
CA TRP A 184 7.54 18.28 8.21
C TRP A 184 7.61 19.50 9.14
N SER A 185 8.42 20.45 8.81
CA SER A 185 8.32 21.79 9.39
C SER A 185 8.22 22.81 8.26
N ILE A 186 7.22 23.65 8.29
CA ILE A 186 7.27 24.90 7.54
C ILE A 186 8.03 25.89 8.41
N ASN A 187 9.25 26.18 8.03
CA ASN A 187 10.13 27.13 8.72
C ASN A 187 9.78 28.60 8.38
N GLU A 188 8.57 28.89 7.97
CA GLU A 188 8.13 30.27 7.82
C GLU A 188 7.60 30.76 9.15
N PRO A 189 8.29 31.70 9.81
CA PRO A 189 7.77 32.30 11.04
C PRO A 189 6.44 32.97 10.73
N MET A 190 5.39 32.61 11.48
CA MET A 190 4.14 33.33 11.41
C MET A 190 4.38 34.74 11.96
N GLN A 191 4.23 35.75 11.11
CA GLN A 191 4.19 37.13 11.56
C GLN A 191 2.79 37.41 12.10
N TRP A 192 2.68 37.36 13.42
CA TRP A 192 1.46 37.77 14.10
C TRP A 192 1.40 39.28 14.20
N GLN A 193 0.24 39.85 13.89
CA GLN A 193 -0.07 41.21 14.30
C GLN A 193 -0.22 41.23 15.83
N GLU A 194 0.06 42.36 16.47
CA GLU A 194 -0.05 42.49 17.92
C GLU A 194 -1.37 41.91 18.46
N PRO A 195 -1.31 41.11 19.53
CA PRO A 195 -2.48 40.42 20.04
C PRO A 195 -3.54 41.43 20.51
N GLY A 196 -4.55 41.60 19.69
CA GLY A 196 -5.78 42.27 20.11
C GLY A 196 -6.55 41.40 21.12
N LYS A 197 -7.49 42.00 21.86
CA LYS A 197 -8.34 41.24 22.79
C LYS A 197 -9.28 40.26 22.08
N ASN A 198 -9.54 40.45 20.80
CA ASN A 198 -10.43 39.64 19.98
C ASN A 198 -9.63 38.83 18.95
N ILE A 199 -10.07 37.62 18.70
CA ILE A 199 -9.54 36.77 17.64
C ILE A 199 -9.88 37.37 16.25
N ASN A 200 -8.93 37.41 15.34
CA ASN A 200 -9.17 37.82 13.96
C ASN A 200 -9.40 36.60 13.04
N TRP A 201 -9.82 36.84 11.81
CA TRP A 201 -10.15 35.77 10.86
C TRP A 201 -8.92 34.94 10.41
N LEU A 202 -7.75 35.56 10.37
CA LEU A 202 -6.51 34.84 10.08
C LEU A 202 -6.15 33.87 11.22
N GLU A 203 -6.25 34.34 12.48
CA GLU A 203 -6.04 33.49 13.64
C GLU A 203 -7.06 32.34 13.66
N SER A 204 -8.34 32.63 13.39
CA SER A 204 -9.39 31.63 13.35
C SER A 204 -9.14 30.56 12.28
N TRP A 205 -8.71 30.97 11.09
CA TRP A 205 -8.30 30.07 10.01
C TRP A 205 -7.14 29.16 10.44
N GLU A 206 -6.08 29.74 10.98
CA GLU A 206 -4.88 29.01 11.36
C GLU A 206 -5.12 28.08 12.55
N ILE A 207 -5.93 28.49 13.54
CA ILE A 207 -6.30 27.67 14.70
C ILE A 207 -7.21 26.52 14.28
N ALA A 208 -8.26 26.81 13.50
CA ALA A 208 -9.24 25.80 13.07
C ALA A 208 -8.68 24.82 12.03
N ARG A 209 -7.55 25.17 11.39
CA ARG A 209 -6.99 24.34 10.34
C ARG A 209 -6.70 22.92 10.84
N PRO A 210 -7.26 21.89 10.15
CA PRO A 210 -7.01 20.51 10.51
C PRO A 210 -5.54 20.13 10.25
N TRP A 211 -5.08 19.06 10.88
CA TRP A 211 -4.02 18.30 10.25
C TRP A 211 -4.55 17.77 8.91
N ILE A 212 -3.72 17.89 7.88
CA ILE A 212 -4.04 17.46 6.54
C ILE A 212 -2.93 16.58 5.99
N LYS A 213 -3.30 15.66 5.12
CA LYS A 213 -2.35 14.97 4.26
C LYS A 213 -1.74 15.98 3.30
N ASP A 214 -0.41 16.13 3.33
CA ASP A 214 0.27 17.05 2.43
C ASP A 214 0.50 16.43 1.05
N PRO A 215 -0.14 16.94 -0.01
CA PRO A 215 -0.01 16.40 -1.36
C PRO A 215 1.40 16.55 -1.95
N ARG A 216 2.26 17.38 -1.36
CA ARG A 216 3.67 17.57 -1.80
C ARG A 216 4.59 16.49 -1.24
N VAL A 217 4.13 15.73 -0.24
CA VAL A 217 4.92 14.69 0.41
C VAL A 217 4.65 13.35 -0.26
N HIS A 218 5.64 12.82 -0.96
CA HIS A 218 5.56 11.53 -1.64
C HIS A 218 5.68 10.31 -0.70
N GLN A 219 5.76 10.55 0.60
CA GLN A 219 5.88 9.47 1.59
C GLN A 219 4.62 9.33 2.41
N PRO A 220 4.27 8.11 2.84
CA PRO A 220 3.04 7.90 3.57
C PRO A 220 3.07 8.62 4.92
N GLN A 221 2.12 9.51 5.11
CA GLN A 221 1.80 10.18 6.37
C GLN A 221 0.74 9.33 7.06
N ARG A 222 1.17 8.33 7.84
CA ARG A 222 0.28 7.28 8.36
C ARG A 222 0.43 7.08 9.84
N LEU A 223 -0.67 6.73 10.50
CA LEU A 223 -0.63 6.04 11.78
C LEU A 223 -0.17 4.59 11.56
N PHE A 224 0.65 4.10 12.50
CA PHE A 224 1.08 2.71 12.51
C PHE A 224 0.75 2.10 13.86
N HIS A 225 0.12 0.93 13.84
CA HIS A 225 -0.03 0.13 15.05
C HIS A 225 1.34 -0.11 15.73
N PRO A 226 1.44 -0.10 17.06
CA PRO A 226 2.72 -0.27 17.77
C PRO A 226 3.52 -1.52 17.32
N ASP A 227 2.83 -2.60 17.00
CA ASP A 227 3.46 -3.82 16.46
C ASP A 227 3.66 -3.82 14.94
N GLY A 228 3.24 -2.76 14.25
CA GLY A 228 3.47 -2.56 12.83
C GLY A 228 2.60 -3.39 11.87
N TRP A 229 1.61 -4.14 12.37
CA TRP A 229 0.74 -4.98 11.52
C TRP A 229 -0.46 -4.24 10.92
N ALA A 230 -0.79 -3.05 11.43
CA ALA A 230 -1.85 -2.20 10.88
C ALA A 230 -1.32 -0.80 10.59
N SER A 231 -1.91 -0.12 9.61
CA SER A 231 -1.62 1.29 9.31
C SER A 231 -2.81 1.99 8.68
N GLY A 232 -2.96 3.29 8.96
CA GLY A 232 -4.01 4.13 8.41
C GLY A 232 -3.47 5.46 7.92
N GLU A 233 -3.97 5.93 6.80
CA GLU A 233 -3.75 7.27 6.27
C GLU A 233 -5.04 8.05 6.49
N LEU A 234 -4.96 9.13 7.25
CA LEU A 234 -6.10 9.97 7.60
C LEU A 234 -6.15 11.15 6.62
N ASP A 235 -7.33 11.54 6.18
CA ASP A 235 -7.47 12.69 5.28
C ASP A 235 -7.34 13.99 6.08
N LEU A 236 -8.16 14.16 7.12
CA LEU A 236 -8.12 15.33 8.00
C LEU A 236 -8.26 14.90 9.46
N VAL A 237 -7.62 15.65 10.38
CA VAL A 237 -7.86 15.56 11.83
C VAL A 237 -8.08 16.94 12.40
N LEU A 238 -9.27 17.20 12.94
CA LEU A 238 -9.65 18.45 13.60
C LEU A 238 -9.37 18.35 15.10
N ARG A 239 -8.67 19.36 15.67
CA ARG A 239 -8.29 19.36 17.10
C ARG A 239 -8.40 20.74 17.76
N TRP A 240 -8.83 21.75 17.04
CA TRP A 240 -8.75 23.14 17.46
C TRP A 240 -9.57 23.48 18.72
N ASP A 241 -10.64 22.74 18.97
CA ASP A 241 -11.55 22.93 20.11
C ASP A 241 -11.21 22.06 21.33
N GLY A 242 -10.05 21.40 21.31
CA GLY A 242 -9.61 20.46 22.34
C GLY A 242 -10.18 19.06 22.17
N ARG A 243 -11.06 18.85 21.18
CA ARG A 243 -11.60 17.55 20.79
C ARG A 243 -10.86 17.02 19.57
N THR A 244 -10.70 15.72 19.49
CA THR A 244 -10.11 15.07 18.32
C THR A 244 -11.21 14.49 17.45
N ARG A 245 -11.34 15.00 16.22
CA ARG A 245 -12.31 14.49 15.24
C ARG A 245 -11.58 14.05 13.99
N ILE A 246 -11.82 12.80 13.57
CA ILE A 246 -11.26 12.23 12.33
C ILE A 246 -12.29 12.42 11.23
N VAL A 247 -11.84 12.99 10.12
CA VAL A 247 -12.67 13.26 8.95
C VAL A 247 -12.13 12.51 7.75
N ASP A 248 -13.00 11.84 7.03
CA ASP A 248 -12.73 11.19 5.76
C ASP A 248 -13.50 11.89 4.64
N ILE A 249 -12.78 12.27 3.57
CA ILE A 249 -13.32 13.07 2.46
C ILE A 249 -13.87 12.15 1.37
N LYS A 250 -15.08 12.41 0.92
CA LYS A 250 -15.73 11.66 -0.16
C LYS A 250 -16.16 12.59 -1.29
N SER A 251 -15.70 12.31 -2.51
CA SER A 251 -16.05 13.08 -3.72
C SER A 251 -17.50 12.87 -4.19
N GLY A 252 -18.19 11.83 -3.68
CA GLY A 252 -19.59 11.50 -4.00
C GLY A 252 -20.59 12.07 -3.01
N ASN A 253 -21.78 11.45 -2.96
CA ASN A 253 -22.84 11.81 -2.03
C ASN A 253 -23.10 10.70 -0.97
N PRO A 254 -23.77 11.02 0.16
CA PRO A 254 -23.95 10.09 1.28
C PRO A 254 -24.93 8.93 1.00
N SER A 255 -25.80 9.03 0.02
CA SER A 255 -26.78 7.99 -0.33
C SER A 255 -26.17 6.82 -1.11
N SER A 256 -24.85 6.81 -1.24
CA SER A 256 -24.14 5.75 -1.95
C SER A 256 -24.19 4.43 -1.20
N ARG A 257 -24.16 3.30 -1.95
CA ARG A 257 -24.02 1.93 -1.41
C ARG A 257 -22.72 1.73 -0.59
N PHE A 258 -21.93 2.77 -0.45
CA PHE A 258 -20.65 2.74 0.27
C PHE A 258 -20.72 3.34 1.67
N ALA A 259 -21.90 3.78 2.15
CA ALA A 259 -22.06 4.36 3.48
C ALA A 259 -21.59 3.40 4.60
N GLU A 260 -21.98 2.12 4.54
CA GLU A 260 -21.52 1.09 5.47
C GLU A 260 -19.99 0.87 5.39
N SER A 261 -19.44 0.89 4.19
CA SER A 261 -18.00 0.79 3.96
C SER A 261 -17.24 1.97 4.58
N LEU A 262 -17.83 3.17 4.59
CA LEU A 262 -17.23 4.34 5.23
C LEU A 262 -17.24 4.20 6.75
N GLN A 263 -18.32 3.70 7.35
CA GLN A 263 -18.36 3.47 8.79
C GLN A 263 -17.27 2.48 9.23
N HIS A 264 -17.09 1.37 8.51
CA HIS A 264 -15.98 0.43 8.78
C HIS A 264 -14.61 1.09 8.65
N GLN A 265 -14.43 1.98 7.68
CA GLN A 265 -13.19 2.72 7.49
C GLN A 265 -12.93 3.67 8.66
N LEU A 266 -13.92 4.44 9.07
CA LEU A 266 -13.82 5.39 10.18
C LEU A 266 -13.62 4.69 11.53
N ASN A 267 -14.32 3.57 11.77
CA ASN A 267 -14.11 2.73 12.96
C ASN A 267 -12.67 2.20 13.03
N PHE A 268 -12.11 1.79 11.87
CA PHE A 268 -10.72 1.36 11.80
C PHE A 268 -9.74 2.51 12.13
N TYR A 269 -10.01 3.71 11.66
CA TYR A 269 -9.19 4.88 11.97
C TYR A 269 -9.30 5.29 13.45
N ALA A 270 -10.51 5.26 14.03
CA ALA A 270 -10.72 5.53 15.44
C ALA A 270 -10.01 4.51 16.34
N TRP A 271 -10.11 3.21 16.00
CA TRP A 271 -9.37 2.15 16.66
C TRP A 271 -7.85 2.34 16.55
N LEU A 272 -7.33 2.65 15.37
CA LEU A 272 -5.89 2.83 15.18
C LEU A 272 -5.37 4.08 15.91
N TRP A 273 -6.19 5.13 16.00
CA TRP A 273 -5.91 6.28 16.85
C TRP A 273 -5.82 5.86 18.32
N TRP A 274 -6.79 5.11 18.80
CA TRP A 274 -6.83 4.61 20.17
C TRP A 274 -5.59 3.75 20.52
N GLU A 275 -5.18 2.86 19.64
CA GLU A 275 -3.96 2.03 19.81
C GLU A 275 -2.67 2.85 19.85
N THR A 276 -2.64 3.98 19.17
CA THR A 276 -1.43 4.81 19.02
C THR A 276 -1.37 5.98 19.99
N HIS A 277 -2.46 6.32 20.68
CA HIS A 277 -2.60 7.48 21.55
C HIS A 277 -3.06 7.09 22.96
N GLU A 278 -2.37 6.15 23.59
CA GLU A 278 -2.58 5.76 25.00
C GLU A 278 -4.04 5.40 25.32
N GLN A 279 -4.73 4.74 24.40
CA GLN A 279 -6.14 4.36 24.51
C GLN A 279 -7.11 5.55 24.67
N ARG A 280 -6.74 6.71 24.14
CA ARG A 280 -7.65 7.86 24.08
C ARG A 280 -8.63 7.72 22.94
N ILE A 281 -9.91 7.72 23.26
CA ILE A 281 -11.01 7.73 22.29
C ILE A 281 -11.04 9.07 21.58
N VAL A 282 -11.27 9.07 20.28
CA VAL A 282 -11.57 10.29 19.51
C VAL A 282 -12.96 10.81 19.87
N ASP A 283 -13.16 12.12 19.79
CA ASP A 283 -14.44 12.75 20.13
C ASP A 283 -15.45 12.72 18.99
N GLY A 284 -15.02 12.37 17.79
CA GLY A 284 -15.90 12.27 16.63
C GLY A 284 -15.23 11.61 15.43
N ILE A 285 -16.05 10.98 14.61
CA ILE A 285 -15.68 10.43 13.29
C ILE A 285 -16.71 10.88 12.27
N GLU A 286 -16.27 11.46 11.15
CA GLU A 286 -17.13 12.15 10.20
C GLU A 286 -16.78 11.81 8.76
N GLY A 287 -17.80 11.74 7.90
CA GLY A 287 -17.65 11.75 6.45
C GLY A 287 -18.01 13.13 5.89
N TRP A 288 -17.10 13.76 5.16
CA TRP A 288 -17.37 15.00 4.42
C TRP A 288 -17.61 14.71 2.95
N TYR A 289 -18.81 15.01 2.48
CA TYR A 289 -19.24 14.72 1.13
C TYR A 289 -19.21 15.98 0.25
N LEU A 290 -18.22 16.02 -0.65
CA LEU A 290 -17.97 17.19 -1.50
C LEU A 290 -19.08 17.46 -2.52
N ASP A 291 -19.83 16.42 -2.92
CA ASP A 291 -20.89 16.58 -3.91
C ASP A 291 -22.10 17.35 -3.37
N SER A 292 -22.45 17.12 -2.12
CA SER A 292 -23.62 17.70 -1.45
C SER A 292 -23.32 18.73 -0.37
N SER A 293 -22.03 19.06 -0.13
CA SER A 293 -21.60 19.91 0.98
C SER A 293 -22.20 19.47 2.31
N SER A 294 -22.12 18.18 2.60
CA SER A 294 -22.75 17.62 3.80
C SER A 294 -21.76 16.86 4.68
N ARG A 295 -22.00 16.91 5.99
CA ARG A 295 -21.29 16.11 7.00
C ARG A 295 -22.20 15.00 7.48
N ILE A 296 -21.64 13.82 7.65
CA ILE A 296 -22.30 12.73 8.36
C ILE A 296 -21.41 12.33 9.50
N GLN A 297 -21.95 12.44 10.71
CA GLN A 297 -21.31 11.96 11.91
C GLN A 297 -21.70 10.50 12.14
N TYR A 298 -20.74 9.71 12.56
CA TYR A 298 -20.94 8.31 12.93
C TYR A 298 -20.67 8.16 14.42
N GLU A 299 -21.26 7.14 15.01
CA GLU A 299 -21.04 6.79 16.40
C GLU A 299 -19.59 6.34 16.62
N VAL A 300 -18.94 6.89 17.62
CA VAL A 300 -17.57 6.52 17.99
C VAL A 300 -17.63 5.28 18.88
N PRO A 301 -16.89 4.21 18.56
CA PRO A 301 -16.88 3.02 19.40
C PRO A 301 -16.37 3.33 20.82
N SER A 302 -16.99 2.72 21.83
CA SER A 302 -16.56 2.74 23.22
C SER A 302 -15.25 2.00 23.45
N ASN A 303 -14.62 2.11 24.64
CA ASN A 303 -13.39 1.38 24.95
C ASN A 303 -13.54 -0.15 24.82
N ASP A 304 -14.68 -0.68 25.24
CA ASP A 304 -14.93 -2.13 25.13
C ASP A 304 -15.05 -2.55 23.67
N GLU A 305 -15.78 -1.77 22.87
CA GLU A 305 -15.89 -1.99 21.42
C GLU A 305 -14.54 -1.82 20.68
N MET A 306 -13.69 -0.88 21.12
CA MET A 306 -12.32 -0.74 20.56
C MET A 306 -11.47 -2.00 20.77
N ASN A 307 -11.57 -2.62 21.95
CA ASN A 307 -10.91 -3.89 22.23
C ASN A 307 -11.46 -5.04 21.35
N GLU A 308 -12.78 -5.10 21.19
CA GLU A 308 -13.42 -6.11 20.31
C GLU A 308 -13.02 -5.92 18.84
N LEU A 309 -13.00 -4.66 18.37
CA LEU A 309 -12.54 -4.30 17.03
C LEU A 309 -11.07 -4.70 16.84
N GLY A 310 -10.20 -4.41 17.82
CA GLY A 310 -8.79 -4.77 17.77
C GLY A 310 -8.58 -6.28 17.61
N ASN A 311 -9.29 -7.09 18.40
CA ASN A 311 -9.27 -8.55 18.30
C ASN A 311 -9.77 -9.02 16.91
N THR A 312 -10.87 -8.45 16.45
CA THR A 312 -11.45 -8.76 15.15
C THR A 312 -10.48 -8.41 14.01
N TYR A 313 -9.87 -7.23 14.05
CA TYR A 313 -8.90 -6.81 13.02
C TYR A 313 -7.64 -7.66 13.04
N HIS A 314 -7.19 -8.09 14.22
CA HIS A 314 -6.06 -9.00 14.33
C HIS A 314 -6.37 -10.38 13.74
N ASP A 315 -7.54 -10.94 13.99
CA ASP A 315 -7.97 -12.22 13.42
C ASP A 315 -8.16 -12.14 11.90
N ILE A 316 -8.74 -11.04 11.41
CA ILE A 316 -8.82 -10.76 9.97
C ILE A 316 -7.42 -10.66 9.37
N HIS A 317 -6.50 -9.96 10.01
CA HIS A 317 -5.12 -9.84 9.54
C HIS A 317 -4.44 -11.21 9.45
N ARG A 318 -4.60 -12.06 10.46
CA ARG A 318 -4.08 -13.44 10.43
C ARG A 318 -4.67 -14.22 9.26
N THR A 319 -5.98 -14.14 9.06
CA THR A 319 -6.66 -14.78 7.92
C THR A 319 -6.12 -14.24 6.59
N MET A 320 -5.91 -12.93 6.47
CA MET A 320 -5.31 -12.33 5.27
C MET A 320 -3.89 -12.87 4.98
N LEU A 321 -3.10 -13.12 6.01
CA LEU A 321 -1.76 -13.69 5.86
C LEU A 321 -1.80 -15.14 5.38
N ASP A 322 -2.75 -15.92 5.87
CA ASP A 322 -2.88 -17.34 5.57
C ASP A 322 -3.52 -17.60 4.20
N LEU A 323 -4.07 -16.57 3.56
CA LEU A 323 -4.69 -16.71 2.25
C LEU A 323 -3.67 -17.09 1.16
N GLY A 324 -3.72 -18.35 0.70
CA GLY A 324 -3.10 -18.92 -0.52
C GLY A 324 -1.60 -18.79 -0.69
N GLU A 325 -1.00 -19.84 -1.21
CA GLU A 325 0.40 -19.91 -1.61
C GLU A 325 0.56 -20.61 -2.96
N GLY A 326 1.74 -20.38 -3.56
CA GLY A 326 2.12 -21.05 -4.80
C GLY A 326 1.43 -20.48 -6.04
N PRO A 327 1.52 -21.20 -7.17
CA PRO A 327 0.83 -20.82 -8.39
C PRO A 327 -0.68 -20.79 -8.18
N VAL A 328 -1.33 -19.70 -8.58
CA VAL A 328 -2.75 -19.48 -8.38
C VAL A 328 -3.51 -19.88 -9.62
N LYS A 329 -4.46 -20.80 -9.49
CA LYS A 329 -5.41 -21.11 -10.54
C LYS A 329 -6.40 -19.98 -10.73
N PHE A 330 -6.67 -19.64 -11.98
CA PHE A 330 -7.55 -18.54 -12.37
C PHE A 330 -8.54 -19.04 -13.45
N PRO A 331 -9.81 -18.61 -13.43
CA PRO A 331 -10.44 -17.68 -12.49
C PRO A 331 -11.05 -18.32 -11.23
N ASN A 332 -11.10 -19.66 -11.13
CA ASN A 332 -12.11 -20.36 -10.35
C ASN A 332 -11.69 -20.86 -8.96
N GLU A 333 -10.40 -20.81 -8.61
CA GLU A 333 -9.97 -21.36 -7.33
C GLU A 333 -9.40 -20.29 -6.42
N TYR A 334 -10.14 -19.85 -5.51
CA TYR A 334 -9.67 -19.32 -4.25
C TYR A 334 -10.49 -18.14 -3.70
N PRO A 335 -10.58 -18.02 -2.40
CA PRO A 335 -10.66 -19.07 -1.38
C PRO A 335 -12.08 -19.60 -1.23
N GLU A 336 -13.05 -18.91 -1.78
CA GLU A 336 -14.47 -19.26 -1.77
C GLU A 336 -15.14 -18.76 -3.06
N PRO A 337 -16.27 -19.39 -3.48
CA PRO A 337 -17.06 -18.88 -4.60
C PRO A 337 -17.49 -17.42 -4.34
N CYS A 338 -17.63 -16.66 -5.39
CA CYS A 338 -18.11 -15.29 -5.32
C CYS A 338 -19.47 -15.22 -4.60
N LYS A 339 -19.53 -14.48 -3.50
CA LYS A 339 -20.77 -14.29 -2.72
C LYS A 339 -21.72 -13.31 -3.39
N ASN A 340 -21.90 -13.30 -4.68
CA ASN A 340 -22.87 -12.47 -5.43
C ASN A 340 -23.28 -11.16 -4.71
N SER A 341 -22.30 -10.47 -4.14
CA SER A 341 -22.48 -9.23 -3.38
C SER A 341 -22.64 -8.05 -4.33
N ALA A 342 -23.15 -6.93 -3.83
CA ALA A 342 -23.22 -5.68 -4.61
C ALA A 342 -21.86 -5.25 -5.19
N GLY A 343 -20.75 -5.71 -4.60
CA GLY A 343 -19.38 -5.49 -5.10
C GLY A 343 -19.00 -6.30 -6.34
N CYS A 344 -19.74 -7.37 -6.67
CA CYS A 344 -19.47 -8.20 -7.85
C CYS A 344 -19.71 -7.44 -9.17
N PHE A 345 -20.54 -6.43 -9.17
CA PHE A 345 -20.77 -5.60 -10.34
C PHE A 345 -19.50 -4.87 -10.82
N TRP A 346 -18.62 -4.50 -9.87
CA TRP A 346 -17.38 -3.78 -10.15
C TRP A 346 -16.16 -4.68 -10.26
N CYS A 347 -16.33 -6.00 -10.09
CA CYS A 347 -15.24 -6.94 -10.06
C CYS A 347 -14.95 -7.50 -11.46
N THR A 348 -13.97 -6.93 -12.13
CA THR A 348 -13.49 -7.39 -13.46
C THR A 348 -13.10 -8.88 -13.47
N PHE A 349 -12.72 -9.43 -12.32
CA PHE A 349 -12.27 -10.83 -12.18
C PHE A 349 -13.29 -11.74 -11.47
N GLY A 350 -14.53 -11.29 -11.32
CA GLY A 350 -15.62 -12.10 -10.78
C GLY A 350 -16.11 -13.17 -11.76
N GLU A 351 -16.82 -14.17 -11.25
CA GLU A 351 -17.32 -15.31 -12.05
C GLU A 351 -18.15 -14.90 -13.29
N LYS A 352 -18.77 -13.72 -13.23
CA LYS A 352 -19.61 -13.23 -14.35
C LYS A 352 -18.82 -12.55 -15.48
N HIS A 353 -17.58 -12.13 -15.25
CA HIS A 353 -16.88 -11.24 -16.17
C HIS A 353 -15.54 -11.78 -16.68
N SER A 354 -14.82 -12.59 -15.92
CA SER A 354 -13.38 -12.70 -16.13
C SER A 354 -12.92 -13.82 -17.05
N ALA A 355 -13.61 -14.94 -17.10
CA ALA A 355 -13.11 -16.08 -17.86
C ALA A 355 -13.32 -15.91 -19.36
N ASN A 356 -14.46 -15.39 -19.77
CA ASN A 356 -14.83 -15.33 -21.19
C ASN A 356 -14.06 -14.24 -21.95
N GLU A 357 -13.75 -13.12 -21.30
CA GLU A 357 -13.07 -11.99 -21.94
C GLU A 357 -11.61 -12.32 -22.29
N PHE A 358 -10.90 -12.99 -21.38
CA PHE A 358 -9.50 -13.39 -21.63
C PHE A 358 -9.37 -14.76 -22.31
N GLN A 359 -10.38 -15.61 -22.23
CA GLN A 359 -10.35 -16.96 -22.79
C GLN A 359 -10.28 -16.93 -24.33
N SER A 360 -10.96 -15.98 -24.95
CA SER A 360 -10.83 -15.77 -26.40
C SER A 360 -9.40 -15.35 -26.81
N SER A 361 -8.71 -14.63 -25.93
CA SER A 361 -7.32 -14.20 -26.13
C SER A 361 -6.30 -15.32 -25.92
N LEU A 362 -6.63 -16.39 -25.17
CA LEU A 362 -5.75 -17.54 -25.04
C LEU A 362 -5.48 -18.21 -26.39
N GLY A 363 -6.50 -18.37 -27.23
CA GLY A 363 -6.38 -18.98 -28.56
C GLY A 363 -5.44 -20.19 -28.55
N ASN A 364 -4.63 -20.31 -29.55
CA ASN A 364 -3.61 -21.35 -29.67
C ASN A 364 -2.31 -20.92 -28.98
N LEU A 365 -2.30 -20.77 -27.67
CA LEU A 365 -1.08 -20.53 -26.90
C LEU A 365 -0.16 -21.74 -27.09
N ASN A 366 0.88 -21.56 -27.90
CA ASN A 366 1.78 -22.64 -28.26
C ASN A 366 3.03 -22.62 -27.37
N ILE A 367 2.96 -23.35 -26.24
CA ILE A 367 4.00 -23.38 -25.20
C ILE A 367 5.28 -24.08 -25.64
N THR A 368 5.36 -24.50 -26.89
CA THR A 368 6.43 -25.39 -27.39
C THR A 368 7.51 -24.71 -28.21
N ILE A 369 7.42 -23.40 -28.45
CA ILE A 369 8.38 -22.69 -29.31
C ILE A 369 9.70 -22.44 -28.57
N SER A 370 10.82 -22.57 -29.24
CA SER A 370 12.17 -22.38 -28.70
C SER A 370 12.42 -20.94 -28.21
N PRO A 371 12.97 -20.69 -26.98
CA PRO A 371 13.18 -21.73 -25.97
C PRO A 371 11.85 -22.20 -25.39
N PRO A 372 11.73 -23.48 -25.00
CA PRO A 372 10.46 -24.01 -24.50
C PRO A 372 10.01 -23.31 -23.26
N SER A 373 8.73 -22.98 -23.20
CA SER A 373 8.07 -22.40 -22.01
C SER A 373 7.56 -23.50 -21.10
N GLN A 374 7.49 -23.19 -19.80
CA GLN A 374 6.90 -24.05 -18.79
C GLN A 374 5.52 -23.53 -18.40
N LYS A 375 4.66 -24.41 -17.93
CA LYS A 375 3.41 -24.02 -17.30
C LYS A 375 3.67 -23.23 -16.04
N ILE A 376 2.86 -22.22 -15.77
CA ILE A 376 2.97 -21.41 -14.54
C ILE A 376 2.77 -22.28 -13.29
N GLY A 377 1.86 -23.26 -13.35
CA GLY A 377 1.62 -24.22 -12.28
C GLY A 377 2.80 -25.14 -11.94
N GLU A 378 3.78 -25.25 -12.85
CA GLU A 378 5.00 -26.02 -12.64
C GLU A 378 6.14 -25.19 -12.03
N ILE A 379 5.94 -23.89 -11.80
CA ILE A 379 6.90 -23.06 -11.10
C ILE A 379 6.99 -23.55 -9.66
N GLN A 380 8.18 -23.91 -9.25
CA GLN A 380 8.46 -24.50 -7.95
C GLN A 380 8.07 -23.56 -6.82
N SER A 381 7.26 -24.06 -5.85
CA SER A 381 6.80 -23.28 -4.71
C SER A 381 7.82 -23.27 -3.56
N ARG A 382 7.83 -24.32 -2.74
CA ARG A 382 8.77 -24.46 -1.62
C ARG A 382 9.69 -25.65 -1.85
N VAL A 383 10.85 -25.61 -1.23
CA VAL A 383 11.88 -26.65 -1.38
C VAL A 383 12.42 -27.10 -0.04
N ASN A 384 12.81 -28.39 0.03
CA ASN A 384 13.58 -28.90 1.15
C ASN A 384 15.02 -29.12 0.68
N VAL A 385 15.99 -28.58 1.40
CA VAL A 385 17.39 -28.64 1.02
C VAL A 385 18.22 -29.18 2.18
N ARG A 386 19.09 -30.16 1.90
CA ARG A 386 20.05 -30.70 2.87
C ARG A 386 21.43 -30.08 2.59
N GLY A 387 22.10 -29.60 3.64
CA GLY A 387 23.42 -29.02 3.53
C GLY A 387 24.09 -28.79 4.86
N LYS A 388 25.34 -28.30 4.82
CA LYS A 388 26.13 -27.98 6.00
C LYS A 388 26.28 -26.47 6.12
N PHE A 389 26.02 -25.91 7.32
CA PHE A 389 26.33 -24.51 7.59
C PHE A 389 27.81 -24.22 7.40
N THR A 390 28.12 -23.10 6.72
CA THR A 390 29.48 -22.67 6.45
C THR A 390 29.79 -21.25 6.90
N GLY A 391 28.80 -20.50 7.31
CA GLY A 391 28.95 -19.15 7.84
C GLY A 391 27.61 -18.49 8.13
N GLN A 392 27.62 -17.46 8.95
CA GLN A 392 26.47 -16.66 9.33
C GLN A 392 26.80 -15.18 9.15
N TRP A 393 25.77 -14.36 8.95
CA TRP A 393 25.90 -12.92 8.86
C TRP A 393 24.65 -12.21 9.39
N GLY A 394 24.80 -10.95 9.73
CA GLY A 394 23.72 -10.10 10.20
C GLY A 394 23.74 -9.90 11.74
N PRO A 395 22.79 -9.13 12.27
CA PRO A 395 21.71 -8.48 11.53
C PRO A 395 22.21 -7.37 10.58
N LEU A 396 21.72 -7.37 9.35
CA LEU A 396 21.98 -6.33 8.37
C LEU A 396 20.68 -5.71 7.89
N PRO A 397 20.61 -4.37 7.70
CA PRO A 397 19.38 -3.74 7.24
C PRO A 397 19.06 -4.16 5.80
N ASN A 398 17.84 -4.62 5.57
CA ASN A 398 17.31 -4.84 4.24
C ASN A 398 16.94 -3.50 3.55
N HIS A 399 16.28 -3.58 2.39
CA HIS A 399 15.83 -2.38 1.67
C HIS A 399 14.86 -1.50 2.47
N TYR A 400 14.13 -2.09 3.43
CA TYR A 400 13.19 -1.41 4.31
C TYR A 400 13.82 -1.03 5.65
N SER A 401 15.15 -1.12 5.76
CA SER A 401 15.90 -0.89 7.01
C SER A 401 15.55 -1.86 8.16
N GLU A 402 14.90 -2.98 7.84
CA GLU A 402 14.61 -4.03 8.80
C GLU A 402 15.86 -4.92 8.98
N PRO A 403 16.21 -5.30 10.21
CA PRO A 403 17.34 -6.18 10.44
C PRO A 403 17.02 -7.59 9.96
N VAL A 404 17.84 -8.15 9.09
CA VAL A 404 17.75 -9.52 8.60
C VAL A 404 18.99 -10.31 8.93
N LEU A 405 18.79 -11.59 9.23
CA LEU A 405 19.84 -12.56 9.47
C LEU A 405 20.03 -13.43 8.25
N GLY A 406 21.24 -13.90 8.05
CA GLY A 406 21.53 -14.81 6.98
C GLY A 406 22.61 -15.82 7.33
N ALA A 407 22.68 -16.84 6.51
CA ALA A 407 23.72 -17.87 6.59
C ALA A 407 24.10 -18.37 5.20
N MET A 408 25.18 -19.12 5.12
CA MET A 408 25.55 -19.88 3.96
C MET A 408 25.54 -21.36 4.29
N ILE A 409 24.99 -22.16 3.39
CA ILE A 409 25.09 -23.62 3.45
C ILE A 409 25.87 -24.15 2.26
N SER A 410 26.67 -25.16 2.49
CA SER A 410 27.31 -25.95 1.43
C SER A 410 26.45 -27.16 1.12
N VAL A 411 26.09 -27.33 -0.14
CA VAL A 411 25.32 -28.46 -0.62
C VAL A 411 26.03 -29.05 -1.84
N SER A 412 26.53 -30.27 -1.71
CA SER A 412 27.26 -30.94 -2.79
C SER A 412 28.39 -30.08 -3.41
N GLY A 413 29.10 -29.32 -2.57
CA GLY A 413 30.20 -28.44 -2.96
C GLY A 413 29.79 -27.05 -3.47
N MET A 414 28.52 -26.78 -3.65
CA MET A 414 27.99 -25.45 -3.98
C MET A 414 27.57 -24.70 -2.73
N GLN A 415 27.81 -23.40 -2.71
CA GLN A 415 27.38 -22.52 -1.63
C GLN A 415 26.07 -21.82 -1.97
N ILE A 416 25.10 -21.88 -1.06
CA ILE A 416 23.84 -21.17 -1.18
C ILE A 416 23.67 -20.24 0.00
N THR A 417 23.20 -19.05 -0.27
CA THR A 417 22.80 -18.10 0.76
C THR A 417 21.38 -18.40 1.22
N ILE A 418 21.21 -18.42 2.54
CA ILE A 418 19.91 -18.46 3.22
C ILE A 418 19.69 -17.11 3.88
N GLU A 419 18.49 -16.62 3.86
CA GLU A 419 18.11 -15.35 4.48
C GLU A 419 16.80 -15.51 5.24
N GLU A 420 16.79 -15.10 6.51
CA GLU A 420 15.55 -14.85 7.24
C GLU A 420 14.96 -13.54 6.76
N SER A 421 13.73 -13.57 6.35
CA SER A 421 13.10 -12.41 5.75
C SER A 421 12.38 -11.52 6.75
N GLU A 422 12.18 -12.00 7.97
CA GLU A 422 11.58 -11.23 9.06
C GLU A 422 12.49 -11.21 10.27
N PRO A 423 12.71 -10.03 10.88
CA PRO A 423 13.41 -9.96 12.15
C PRO A 423 12.67 -10.81 13.19
N ASN A 424 13.40 -11.67 13.87
CA ASN A 424 12.85 -12.61 14.86
C ASN A 424 11.88 -13.66 14.29
N ALA A 425 11.88 -13.89 12.99
CA ALA A 425 11.15 -15.02 12.40
C ALA A 425 11.70 -16.34 12.98
N TYR A 426 10.81 -17.28 13.24
CA TYR A 426 11.21 -18.63 13.59
C TYR A 426 11.24 -19.50 12.32
N PRO A 427 12.30 -20.30 12.13
CA PRO A 427 13.45 -20.52 12.99
C PRO A 427 14.51 -19.43 12.83
N SER A 428 15.11 -18.99 13.94
CA SER A 428 16.23 -18.06 13.86
C SER A 428 17.50 -18.78 13.41
N LEU A 429 18.12 -18.29 12.34
CA LEU A 429 19.36 -18.84 11.79
C LEU A 429 20.52 -18.81 12.80
N HIS A 430 20.52 -17.85 13.72
CA HIS A 430 21.58 -17.70 14.73
C HIS A 430 21.52 -18.74 15.86
N ASN A 431 20.42 -19.51 15.95
CA ASN A 431 20.34 -20.63 16.88
C ASN A 431 21.11 -21.87 16.41
N TYR A 432 21.63 -21.83 15.17
CA TYR A 432 22.32 -22.96 14.53
C TYR A 432 23.72 -22.52 14.11
N SER A 433 24.74 -23.03 14.74
CA SER A 433 26.12 -22.58 14.50
C SER A 433 26.88 -23.44 13.50
N ASP A 434 26.80 -24.75 13.60
CA ASP A 434 27.56 -25.70 12.79
C ASP A 434 26.80 -27.01 12.63
N GLY A 435 27.10 -27.74 11.57
CA GLY A 435 26.55 -29.06 11.35
C GLY A 435 25.78 -29.23 10.05
N GLU A 436 25.35 -30.45 9.83
CA GLU A 436 24.49 -30.80 8.72
C GLU A 436 23.02 -30.54 9.10
N VAL A 437 22.28 -29.92 8.21
CA VAL A 437 20.89 -29.54 8.44
C VAL A 437 20.01 -29.88 7.25
N ILE A 438 18.74 -30.09 7.51
CA ILE A 438 17.68 -30.05 6.51
C ILE A 438 16.91 -28.75 6.71
N ILE A 439 16.85 -27.94 5.67
CA ILE A 439 15.96 -26.78 5.60
C ILE A 439 14.69 -27.25 4.92
N VAL A 440 13.58 -27.14 5.62
CA VAL A 440 12.27 -27.60 5.14
C VAL A 440 11.40 -26.41 4.79
N ASP A 441 10.66 -26.51 3.68
CA ASP A 441 9.70 -25.52 3.19
C ASP A 441 10.31 -24.12 2.98
N ALA A 442 11.56 -24.05 2.54
CA ALA A 442 12.17 -22.77 2.16
C ALA A 442 11.65 -22.28 0.80
N LEU A 443 11.56 -20.97 0.64
CA LEU A 443 11.21 -20.32 -0.62
C LEU A 443 12.47 -20.13 -1.48
N PRO A 444 12.55 -20.76 -2.65
CA PRO A 444 13.69 -20.57 -3.55
C PRO A 444 13.59 -19.22 -4.25
N GLY A 445 14.72 -18.61 -4.47
CA GLY A 445 14.81 -17.35 -5.20
C GLY A 445 16.18 -17.16 -5.84
N VAL A 446 16.35 -16.00 -6.45
CA VAL A 446 17.61 -15.62 -7.07
C VAL A 446 17.93 -14.17 -6.74
N TRP A 447 19.21 -13.89 -6.58
CA TRP A 447 19.71 -12.53 -6.48
C TRP A 447 21.01 -12.38 -7.24
N ARG A 448 21.01 -11.44 -8.19
CA ARG A 448 22.15 -11.23 -9.11
C ARG A 448 22.62 -12.52 -9.77
N GLY A 449 21.69 -13.36 -10.17
CA GLY A 449 21.97 -14.64 -10.82
C GLY A 449 22.33 -15.79 -9.88
N ASN A 450 22.51 -15.56 -8.58
CA ASN A 450 22.87 -16.61 -7.62
C ASN A 450 21.63 -17.18 -6.91
N PRO A 451 21.51 -18.49 -6.77
CA PRO A 451 20.42 -19.12 -6.07
C PRO A 451 20.45 -18.76 -4.58
N ARG A 452 19.27 -18.62 -4.01
CA ARG A 452 19.05 -18.20 -2.64
C ARG A 452 17.84 -18.91 -2.05
N LEU A 453 17.87 -19.12 -0.76
CA LEU A 453 16.70 -19.61 0.00
C LEU A 453 16.26 -18.56 1.00
N TYR A 454 14.96 -18.35 1.07
CA TYR A 454 14.34 -17.48 2.04
C TYR A 454 13.53 -18.30 3.04
N LEU A 455 13.72 -17.98 4.33
CA LEU A 455 13.02 -18.64 5.42
C LEU A 455 11.94 -17.72 5.99
N ASP A 456 10.82 -18.30 6.32
CA ASP A 456 9.68 -17.64 6.94
C ASP A 456 9.13 -18.49 8.12
N ASN A 457 8.00 -18.09 8.68
CA ASN A 457 7.34 -18.79 9.78
C ASN A 457 6.89 -20.23 9.45
N LYS A 458 6.81 -20.59 8.18
CA LYS A 458 6.50 -21.95 7.71
C LYS A 458 7.73 -22.81 7.51
N SER A 459 8.90 -22.18 7.37
CA SER A 459 10.16 -22.88 7.19
C SER A 459 10.64 -23.51 8.50
N LYS A 460 11.35 -24.64 8.41
CA LYS A 460 11.94 -25.32 9.56
C LYS A 460 13.40 -25.67 9.28
N ILE A 461 14.23 -25.60 10.32
CA ILE A 461 15.60 -26.08 10.28
C ILE A 461 15.70 -27.30 11.19
N ILE A 462 16.13 -28.43 10.63
CA ILE A 462 16.31 -29.68 11.36
C ILE A 462 17.81 -29.98 11.38
N CYS A 463 18.40 -30.01 12.57
CA CYS A 463 19.79 -30.41 12.74
C CYS A 463 19.90 -31.93 12.68
N LEU A 464 20.83 -32.42 11.84
CA LEU A 464 21.13 -33.84 11.73
C LEU A 464 22.21 -34.16 12.79
N LYS A 465 21.83 -34.88 13.85
CA LYS A 465 22.81 -35.42 14.82
C LYS A 465 23.55 -36.55 14.15
N SER A 466 24.85 -36.68 14.46
CA SER A 466 25.78 -37.67 13.88
C SER A 466 25.46 -39.15 14.18
N SER A 467 24.34 -39.46 14.78
CA SER A 467 23.93 -40.83 15.13
C SER A 467 22.58 -41.19 14.47
N GLY A 468 22.68 -41.81 13.32
CA GLY A 468 21.78 -42.91 12.91
C GLY A 468 20.34 -42.66 12.52
N ASP A 469 19.73 -41.55 12.92
CA ASP A 469 18.34 -41.28 12.55
C ASP A 469 18.27 -40.57 11.19
N ASP A 470 17.95 -41.33 10.16
CA ASP A 470 17.79 -40.79 8.82
C ASP A 470 16.44 -40.05 8.68
N VAL A 471 16.35 -38.91 9.36
CA VAL A 471 15.20 -37.98 9.27
C VAL A 471 14.98 -37.50 7.83
N SER A 472 16.00 -37.68 6.98
CA SER A 472 15.93 -37.31 5.55
C SER A 472 14.90 -38.15 4.78
N MET A 473 14.56 -39.34 5.24
CA MET A 473 13.51 -40.18 4.61
C MET A 473 12.12 -39.57 4.63
N ASN A 474 11.87 -38.65 5.56
CA ASN A 474 10.54 -38.03 5.71
C ASN A 474 10.35 -36.80 4.81
N TYR A 475 11.40 -36.32 4.16
CA TYR A 475 11.35 -35.12 3.35
C TYR A 475 11.91 -35.36 1.95
N LYS A 476 11.14 -34.96 0.92
CA LYS A 476 11.63 -34.97 -0.46
C LYS A 476 12.66 -33.87 -0.64
N ILE A 477 13.94 -34.23 -0.61
CA ILE A 477 15.03 -33.27 -0.76
C ILE A 477 15.17 -32.85 -2.22
N THR A 478 15.17 -31.54 -2.46
CA THR A 478 15.41 -30.95 -3.77
C THR A 478 16.90 -30.79 -3.97
N ARG A 479 17.42 -31.35 -5.07
CA ARG A 479 18.81 -31.13 -5.49
C ARG A 479 18.96 -29.70 -6.00
N ILE A 480 20.00 -28.99 -5.57
CA ILE A 480 20.23 -27.60 -5.94
C ILE A 480 20.28 -27.39 -7.45
N GLY A 481 20.94 -28.29 -8.17
CA GLY A 481 21.00 -28.22 -9.63
C GLY A 481 19.64 -28.37 -10.34
N LEU A 482 18.61 -28.85 -9.61
CA LEU A 482 17.23 -28.91 -10.08
C LEU A 482 16.37 -27.76 -9.56
N MET A 483 16.91 -26.93 -8.68
CA MET A 483 16.22 -25.75 -8.18
C MET A 483 16.17 -24.69 -9.28
N ARG A 484 14.99 -24.37 -9.73
CA ARG A 484 14.82 -23.38 -10.79
C ARG A 484 14.97 -21.98 -10.25
N THR A 485 15.87 -21.21 -10.84
CA THR A 485 16.11 -19.80 -10.51
C THR A 485 15.59 -18.87 -11.59
N ARG A 486 15.27 -19.40 -12.76
CA ARG A 486 14.70 -18.67 -13.90
C ARG A 486 13.61 -19.50 -14.56
N ALA A 487 12.67 -18.79 -15.18
CA ALA A 487 11.55 -19.40 -15.88
C ALA A 487 11.36 -18.79 -17.28
N ASN A 488 10.93 -19.64 -18.22
CA ASN A 488 10.37 -19.22 -19.49
C ASN A 488 8.86 -19.48 -19.42
N VAL A 489 8.05 -18.47 -19.63
CA VAL A 489 6.59 -18.58 -19.54
C VAL A 489 5.92 -17.88 -20.71
N GLU A 490 4.76 -18.37 -21.09
CA GLU A 490 3.87 -17.73 -22.04
C GLU A 490 2.48 -17.59 -21.41
N GLY A 491 1.79 -16.53 -21.77
CA GLY A 491 0.45 -16.32 -21.27
C GLY A 491 -0.21 -15.09 -21.84
N VAL A 492 -1.49 -14.95 -21.52
CA VAL A 492 -2.27 -13.75 -21.80
C VAL A 492 -2.13 -12.79 -20.64
N VAL A 493 -1.88 -11.53 -20.93
CA VAL A 493 -1.88 -10.46 -19.93
C VAL A 493 -3.30 -10.21 -19.47
N ILE A 494 -3.58 -10.44 -18.20
CA ILE A 494 -4.91 -10.22 -17.60
C ILE A 494 -4.98 -8.96 -16.77
N SER A 495 -3.82 -8.39 -16.40
CA SER A 495 -3.73 -7.16 -15.63
C SER A 495 -2.40 -6.47 -15.90
N ILE A 496 -2.42 -5.15 -15.91
CA ILE A 496 -1.22 -4.31 -16.05
C ILE A 496 -1.35 -3.06 -15.19
N ASP A 497 -0.27 -2.70 -14.51
CA ASP A 497 -0.19 -1.47 -13.71
C ASP A 497 1.22 -0.89 -13.75
N LYS A 498 1.31 0.42 -13.80
CA LYS A 498 2.57 1.15 -13.68
C LYS A 498 2.54 2.03 -12.46
N ARG A 499 3.53 1.88 -11.61
CA ARG A 499 3.72 2.70 -10.42
C ARG A 499 5.04 3.43 -10.50
N SER A 500 5.05 4.65 -10.01
CA SER A 500 6.25 5.45 -9.92
C SER A 500 6.21 6.28 -8.64
N GLY A 501 7.35 6.79 -8.23
CA GLY A 501 7.47 7.63 -7.05
C GLY A 501 8.89 8.09 -6.85
N VAL A 502 9.14 8.74 -5.72
CA VAL A 502 10.45 9.22 -5.32
C VAL A 502 10.87 8.49 -4.04
N LYS A 503 12.10 7.99 -4.01
CA LYS A 503 12.67 7.35 -2.83
C LYS A 503 13.06 8.39 -1.78
N LEU A 504 13.40 7.92 -0.58
CA LEU A 504 13.96 8.75 0.50
C LEU A 504 15.21 9.56 0.10
N ASP A 505 16.04 8.99 -0.77
CA ASP A 505 17.24 9.61 -1.32
C ASP A 505 16.95 10.48 -2.56
N GLU A 506 15.69 10.89 -2.72
CA GLU A 506 15.18 11.73 -3.81
C GLU A 506 15.29 11.12 -5.23
N LYS A 507 15.69 9.87 -5.33
CA LYS A 507 15.78 9.21 -6.63
C LYS A 507 14.42 8.71 -7.10
N PRO A 508 14.05 8.98 -8.35
CA PRO A 508 12.84 8.44 -8.92
C PRO A 508 12.92 6.92 -9.03
N TRP A 509 11.80 6.26 -8.82
CA TRP A 509 11.64 4.84 -9.10
C TRP A 509 10.38 4.61 -9.95
N SER A 510 10.42 3.57 -10.74
CA SER A 510 9.25 3.10 -11.47
C SER A 510 9.20 1.57 -11.45
N MET A 511 7.99 1.05 -11.48
CA MET A 511 7.71 -0.38 -11.53
C MET A 511 6.57 -0.61 -12.51
N LEU A 512 6.75 -1.56 -13.40
CA LEU A 512 5.68 -2.12 -14.23
C LEU A 512 5.33 -3.48 -13.66
N ASN A 513 4.05 -3.69 -13.41
CA ASN A 513 3.49 -4.93 -12.90
C ASN A 513 2.52 -5.50 -13.93
N LEU A 514 2.77 -6.73 -14.36
CA LEU A 514 1.90 -7.49 -15.26
C LEU A 514 1.45 -8.75 -14.55
N HIS A 515 0.24 -9.21 -14.85
CA HIS A 515 -0.17 -10.56 -14.51
C HIS A 515 -0.47 -11.32 -15.78
N ILE A 516 0.15 -12.48 -15.92
CA ILE A 516 -0.03 -13.36 -17.07
C ILE A 516 -0.73 -14.64 -16.66
N TRP A 517 -1.62 -15.12 -17.51
CA TRP A 517 -2.39 -16.33 -17.35
C TRP A 517 -2.10 -17.30 -18.49
N ASP A 518 -1.77 -18.55 -18.17
CA ASP A 518 -1.45 -19.59 -19.14
C ASP A 518 -2.63 -20.50 -19.51
N GLY A 519 -3.84 -20.11 -19.09
CA GLY A 519 -5.07 -20.88 -19.26
C GLY A 519 -5.48 -21.63 -18.00
N GLU A 520 -4.57 -21.79 -17.04
CA GLU A 520 -4.81 -22.49 -15.78
C GLU A 520 -4.38 -21.65 -14.57
N HIS A 521 -3.14 -21.17 -14.56
CA HIS A 521 -2.53 -20.46 -13.44
C HIS A 521 -2.10 -19.04 -13.81
N VAL A 522 -1.98 -18.19 -12.79
CA VAL A 522 -1.51 -16.80 -12.91
C VAL A 522 -0.15 -16.63 -12.26
N ALA A 523 0.72 -15.85 -12.90
CA ALA A 523 1.96 -15.36 -12.31
C ALA A 523 2.03 -13.84 -12.38
N GLU A 524 2.56 -13.22 -11.33
CA GLU A 524 2.95 -11.81 -11.33
C GLU A 524 4.30 -11.67 -12.05
N VAL A 525 4.41 -10.66 -12.89
CA VAL A 525 5.64 -10.29 -13.61
C VAL A 525 5.97 -8.85 -13.31
N VAL A 526 7.18 -8.57 -12.83
CA VAL A 526 7.58 -7.22 -12.46
C VAL A 526 8.85 -6.78 -13.17
N ALA A 527 8.87 -5.53 -13.61
CA ALA A 527 10.05 -4.85 -14.12
C ALA A 527 10.26 -3.53 -13.35
N PHE A 528 11.53 -3.22 -13.04
CA PHE A 528 11.89 -2.02 -12.28
C PHE A 528 12.78 -1.09 -13.10
N GLY A 529 12.51 0.21 -13.05
CA GLY A 529 13.37 1.26 -13.59
C GLY A 529 13.77 0.99 -15.04
N SER A 530 15.07 0.85 -15.28
CA SER A 530 15.65 0.63 -16.60
C SER A 530 15.32 -0.73 -17.24
N SER A 531 14.73 -1.65 -16.48
CA SER A 531 14.25 -2.93 -17.05
C SER A 531 12.91 -2.78 -17.77
N ILE A 532 12.24 -1.65 -17.62
CA ILE A 532 10.99 -1.33 -18.33
C ILE A 532 11.34 -0.84 -19.73
N THR A 533 11.02 -1.63 -20.75
CA THR A 533 11.27 -1.26 -22.14
C THR A 533 10.09 -0.53 -22.77
N SER A 534 10.32 0.19 -23.88
CA SER A 534 9.24 0.83 -24.64
C SER A 534 8.21 -0.18 -25.13
N GLN A 535 8.63 -1.37 -25.55
CA GLN A 535 7.73 -2.45 -25.96
C GLN A 535 6.82 -2.90 -24.81
N MET A 536 7.35 -2.99 -23.57
CA MET A 536 6.52 -3.37 -22.42
C MET A 536 5.44 -2.32 -22.11
N MET A 537 5.66 -1.07 -22.46
CA MET A 537 4.70 0.01 -22.29
C MET A 537 3.54 -0.03 -23.28
N THR A 538 3.67 -0.80 -24.37
CA THR A 538 2.57 -1.02 -25.35
C THR A 538 1.69 -2.21 -24.99
N ILE A 539 2.09 -3.04 -24.02
CA ILE A 539 1.32 -4.20 -23.58
C ILE A 539 0.00 -3.75 -22.98
N ARG A 540 -1.06 -4.48 -23.29
CA ARG A 540 -2.42 -4.27 -22.76
C ARG A 540 -3.00 -5.62 -22.32
N PRO A 541 -4.00 -5.63 -21.41
CA PRO A 541 -4.78 -6.83 -21.12
C PRO A 541 -5.33 -7.43 -22.41
N GLY A 542 -5.29 -8.76 -22.51
CA GLY A 542 -5.63 -9.50 -23.72
C GLY A 542 -4.44 -9.79 -24.65
N ASN A 543 -3.33 -9.06 -24.55
CA ASN A 543 -2.15 -9.40 -25.33
C ASN A 543 -1.51 -10.71 -24.87
N LYS A 544 -0.99 -11.47 -25.82
CA LYS A 544 -0.16 -12.65 -25.53
C LYS A 544 1.30 -12.24 -25.40
N VAL A 545 1.96 -12.74 -24.40
CA VAL A 545 3.38 -12.45 -24.17
C VAL A 545 4.16 -13.73 -23.93
N LYS A 546 5.40 -13.73 -24.41
CA LYS A 546 6.43 -14.70 -24.07
C LYS A 546 7.51 -14.01 -23.25
N ILE A 547 7.81 -14.58 -22.11
CA ILE A 547 8.85 -14.09 -21.19
C ILE A 547 9.90 -15.18 -21.08
N VAL A 548 11.12 -14.83 -21.45
CA VAL A 548 12.26 -15.76 -21.48
C VAL A 548 13.27 -15.36 -20.44
N SER A 549 13.70 -16.33 -19.63
CA SER A 549 14.75 -16.16 -18.62
C SER A 549 14.41 -15.15 -17.51
N ALA A 550 13.13 -15.04 -17.12
CA ALA A 550 12.74 -14.24 -15.97
C ALA A 550 13.33 -14.82 -14.67
N GLU A 551 13.79 -13.96 -13.77
CA GLU A 551 14.24 -14.38 -12.45
C GLU A 551 13.05 -14.78 -11.58
N LEU A 552 13.14 -15.95 -10.96
CA LEU A 552 12.13 -16.41 -10.02
C LEU A 552 12.29 -15.68 -8.67
N GLY A 553 11.22 -15.10 -8.20
CA GLY A 553 11.08 -14.49 -6.89
C GLY A 553 9.73 -14.83 -6.28
N TRP A 554 9.47 -14.24 -5.13
CA TRP A 554 8.23 -14.46 -4.39
C TRP A 554 7.70 -13.15 -3.84
N ARG A 555 6.39 -13.06 -3.77
CA ARG A 555 5.69 -11.99 -3.08
C ARG A 555 4.48 -12.57 -2.34
N SER A 556 4.46 -12.42 -1.03
CA SER A 556 3.37 -12.96 -0.18
C SER A 556 3.11 -14.47 -0.39
N GLY A 557 4.19 -15.25 -0.55
CA GLY A 557 4.09 -16.70 -0.81
C GLY A 557 3.69 -17.09 -2.24
N LEU A 558 3.47 -16.10 -3.13
CA LEU A 558 3.10 -16.31 -4.53
C LEU A 558 4.32 -16.16 -5.45
N PRO A 559 4.44 -16.94 -6.53
CA PRO A 559 5.54 -16.79 -7.46
C PRO A 559 5.49 -15.44 -8.16
N GLN A 560 6.63 -14.77 -8.23
CA GLN A 560 6.86 -13.52 -8.92
C GLN A 560 7.99 -13.68 -9.92
N LEU A 561 7.76 -13.34 -11.15
CA LEU A 561 8.76 -13.33 -12.20
C LEU A 561 9.33 -11.92 -12.35
N ARG A 562 10.64 -11.79 -12.22
CA ARG A 562 11.33 -10.50 -12.31
C ARG A 562 12.03 -10.35 -13.62
N ILE A 563 11.80 -9.21 -14.27
CA ILE A 563 12.49 -8.84 -15.50
C ILE A 563 13.84 -8.24 -15.13
N ASP A 564 14.89 -8.93 -15.55
CA ASP A 564 16.26 -8.47 -15.47
C ASP A 564 16.66 -7.82 -16.81
N GLN A 565 17.22 -6.62 -16.75
CA GLN A 565 17.60 -5.84 -17.94
C GLN A 565 18.56 -6.58 -18.89
N ARG A 566 19.38 -7.48 -18.34
CA ARG A 566 20.47 -8.13 -19.11
C ARG A 566 20.06 -9.43 -19.75
N SER A 567 19.23 -10.20 -19.08
CA SER A 567 18.99 -11.62 -19.41
C SER A 567 17.56 -11.91 -19.82
N THR A 568 16.59 -11.14 -19.32
CA THR A 568 15.18 -11.40 -19.59
C THR A 568 14.73 -10.73 -20.87
N ARG A 569 13.96 -11.47 -21.67
CA ARG A 569 13.30 -10.95 -22.88
C ARG A 569 11.79 -11.08 -22.72
N VAL A 570 11.09 -10.02 -23.04
CA VAL A 570 9.62 -10.00 -23.12
C VAL A 570 9.25 -9.73 -24.57
N THR A 571 8.47 -10.61 -25.17
CA THR A 571 8.05 -10.51 -26.56
C THR A 571 6.52 -10.60 -26.63
N LEU A 572 5.90 -9.70 -27.38
CA LEU A 572 4.50 -9.84 -27.78
C LEU A 572 4.41 -10.99 -28.81
N ILE A 573 3.40 -11.82 -28.66
CA ILE A 573 3.07 -12.90 -29.58
C ILE A 573 1.79 -12.49 -30.31
N ASP A 574 1.80 -12.53 -31.61
CA ASP A 574 0.65 -12.25 -32.47
C ASP A 574 -0.38 -13.38 -32.43
#